data_9b002588953b7571b2e59adcc383f1c8
#
_entry.id   9b002588953b7571b2e59adcc383f1c8
#
_cell.length_a   1.000
_cell.length_b   1.000
_cell.length_c   1.000
_cell.angle_alpha   90.00
_cell.angle_beta   90.00
_cell.angle_gamma   90.00
#
_symmetry.space_group_name_H-M   'P 1'
#
loop_
_entity.id
_entity.type
_entity.pdbx_description
1 polymer ?
#
loop_
_entity_poly.entity_id
_entity_poly.type
_entity_poly.pdbx_seq_one_letter_code
_entity_poly.pdbx_strand_id
1 'polypeptide(L)'
;MSDSAAETRPALTPPALTDDDILQRFLRTKNQPTGSQTLGFRLLSVSQENRSVEVAFEARAEVLLNPMKQIQGGYLCAMLDECMSVACMVASGMTHVAPTVEMKTSFFRRGMPGALRGVGRVVKWG
;
A
#
# COMPACT_ATOMS: atom_id res chain seq x y z
N MET A 1 -57.44 8.54 4.90
CA MET A 1 -56.29 8.14 4.12
C MET A 1 -55.05 8.48 4.94
N SER A 2 -54.48 7.49 5.57
CA SER A 2 -53.25 7.70 6.30
C SER A 2 -52.07 7.42 5.39
N ASP A 3 -51.41 8.47 4.95
CA ASP A 3 -50.08 8.30 4.34
C ASP A 3 -49.10 7.89 5.46
N SER A 4 -48.93 6.57 5.58
CA SER A 4 -47.79 6.08 6.35
C SER A 4 -46.57 6.32 5.48
N ALA A 5 -45.96 7.49 5.62
CA ALA A 5 -44.61 7.69 5.15
C ALA A 5 -43.74 6.66 5.88
N ALA A 6 -43.29 5.65 5.15
CA ALA A 6 -42.29 4.74 5.65
C ALA A 6 -41.07 5.60 5.96
N GLU A 7 -40.80 5.84 7.25
CA GLU A 7 -39.54 6.42 7.67
C GLU A 7 -38.43 5.48 7.24
N THR A 8 -37.81 5.80 6.11
CA THR A 8 -36.56 5.16 5.73
C THR A 8 -35.53 5.52 6.79
N ARG A 9 -35.22 4.55 7.66
CA ARG A 9 -34.08 4.68 8.56
C ARG A 9 -32.86 4.99 7.68
N PRO A 10 -32.14 6.11 8.01
CA PRO A 10 -30.91 6.36 7.30
C PRO A 10 -30.01 5.12 7.43
N ALA A 11 -29.45 4.66 6.31
CA ALA A 11 -28.50 3.57 6.32
C ALA A 11 -27.39 3.90 7.32
N LEU A 12 -27.19 3.04 8.31
CA LEU A 12 -26.10 3.20 9.26
C LEU A 12 -24.79 3.12 8.48
N THR A 13 -24.10 4.25 8.39
CA THR A 13 -22.74 4.27 7.83
C THR A 13 -21.86 3.43 8.75
N PRO A 14 -21.17 2.37 8.24
CA PRO A 14 -20.26 1.62 9.07
C PRO A 14 -19.20 2.57 9.66
N PRO A 15 -18.74 2.35 10.91
CA PRO A 15 -17.70 3.16 11.50
C PRO A 15 -16.44 3.11 10.63
N ALA A 16 -15.73 4.25 10.54
CA ALA A 16 -14.49 4.35 9.82
C ALA A 16 -13.47 3.35 10.40
N LEU A 17 -12.65 2.78 9.52
CA LEU A 17 -11.57 1.88 9.93
C LEU A 17 -10.51 2.66 10.71
N THR A 18 -10.02 2.06 11.79
CA THR A 18 -8.84 2.57 12.50
C THR A 18 -7.56 2.15 11.77
N ASP A 19 -6.44 2.78 12.10
CA ASP A 19 -5.12 2.40 11.59
C ASP A 19 -4.82 0.92 11.90
N ASP A 20 -5.16 0.46 13.10
CA ASP A 20 -4.99 -0.95 13.48
C ASP A 20 -5.90 -1.88 12.67
N ASP A 21 -7.14 -1.50 12.41
CA ASP A 21 -8.04 -2.27 11.55
C ASP A 21 -7.45 -2.49 10.16
N ILE A 22 -6.86 -1.45 9.59
CA ILE A 22 -6.23 -1.51 8.26
C ILE A 22 -5.00 -2.42 8.32
N LEU A 23 -4.14 -2.24 9.30
CA LEU A 23 -2.96 -3.07 9.47
C LEU A 23 -3.33 -4.54 9.61
N GLN A 24 -4.34 -4.85 10.44
CA GLN A 24 -4.81 -6.22 10.65
C GLN A 24 -5.40 -6.83 9.38
N ARG A 25 -6.07 -6.06 8.54
CA ARG A 25 -6.56 -6.56 7.25
C ARG A 25 -5.41 -7.03 6.37
N PHE A 26 -4.34 -6.26 6.26
CA PHE A 26 -3.15 -6.65 5.49
C PHE A 26 -2.49 -7.91 6.07
N LEU A 27 -2.35 -7.98 7.38
CA LEU A 27 -1.72 -9.12 8.06
C LEU A 27 -2.52 -10.42 7.91
N ARG A 28 -3.85 -10.33 7.82
CA ARG A 28 -4.75 -11.49 7.65
C ARG A 28 -4.94 -11.91 6.20
N THR A 29 -4.53 -11.09 5.25
CA THR A 29 -4.69 -11.40 3.83
C THR A 29 -3.76 -12.55 3.44
N LYS A 30 -4.33 -13.71 3.19
CA LYS A 30 -3.58 -14.93 2.82
C LYS A 30 -3.11 -14.93 1.37
N ASN A 31 -3.87 -14.30 0.49
CA ASN A 31 -3.63 -14.26 -0.94
C ASN A 31 -3.27 -12.84 -1.39
N GLN A 32 -2.06 -12.41 -1.08
CA GLN A 32 -1.55 -11.16 -1.61
C GLN A 32 -1.40 -11.24 -3.14
N PRO A 33 -1.50 -10.11 -3.86
CA PRO A 33 -1.17 -10.08 -5.28
C PRO A 33 0.22 -10.67 -5.55
N THR A 34 0.37 -11.36 -6.67
CA THR A 34 1.63 -12.04 -7.01
C THR A 34 2.82 -11.08 -7.12
N GLY A 35 2.58 -9.84 -7.58
CA GLY A 35 3.60 -8.79 -7.59
C GLY A 35 4.10 -8.45 -6.18
N SER A 36 3.19 -8.28 -5.24
CA SER A 36 3.54 -8.04 -3.82
C SER A 36 4.31 -9.22 -3.24
N GLN A 37 3.90 -10.44 -3.56
CA GLN A 37 4.60 -11.65 -3.12
C GLN A 37 6.04 -11.70 -3.68
N THR A 38 6.21 -11.37 -4.97
CA THR A 38 7.52 -11.35 -5.62
C THR A 38 8.48 -10.37 -4.94
N LEU A 39 7.96 -9.22 -4.50
CA LEU A 39 8.73 -8.19 -3.81
C LEU A 39 8.95 -8.50 -2.32
N GLY A 40 8.30 -9.54 -1.78
CA GLY A 40 8.33 -9.85 -0.36
C GLY A 40 7.71 -8.76 0.50
N PHE A 41 6.63 -8.15 0.01
CA PHE A 41 5.93 -7.04 0.65
C PHE A 41 5.31 -7.43 1.99
N ARG A 42 5.44 -6.53 2.96
CA ARG A 42 4.74 -6.58 4.23
C ARG A 42 4.47 -5.17 4.75
N LEU A 43 3.23 -4.90 5.15
CA LEU A 43 2.88 -3.64 5.79
C LEU A 43 3.36 -3.64 7.25
N LEU A 44 4.07 -2.59 7.67
CA LEU A 44 4.60 -2.45 9.02
C LEU A 44 3.77 -1.51 9.87
N SER A 45 3.41 -0.35 9.33
CA SER A 45 2.61 0.64 10.06
C SER A 45 1.78 1.50 9.13
N VAL A 46 0.74 2.08 9.68
CA VAL A 46 -0.26 2.89 8.99
C VAL A 46 -0.50 4.15 9.79
N SER A 47 -0.61 5.29 9.10
CA SER A 47 -1.09 6.54 9.67
C SER A 47 -2.04 7.22 8.69
N GLN A 48 -3.33 7.14 8.95
CA GLN A 48 -4.33 7.87 8.16
C GLN A 48 -4.20 9.39 8.35
N GLU A 49 -3.88 9.82 9.55
CA GLU A 49 -3.64 11.23 9.85
C GLU A 49 -2.54 11.83 9.00
N ASN A 50 -1.41 11.15 8.89
CA ASN A 50 -0.25 11.57 8.08
C ASN A 50 -0.34 11.10 6.63
N ARG A 51 -1.36 10.33 6.26
CA ARG A 51 -1.53 9.72 4.93
C ARG A 51 -0.28 8.95 4.51
N SER A 52 0.27 8.17 5.42
CA SER A 52 1.54 7.48 5.23
C SER A 52 1.50 6.03 5.68
N VAL A 53 2.41 5.26 5.13
CA VAL A 53 2.64 3.86 5.51
C VAL A 53 4.12 3.59 5.59
N GLU A 54 4.51 2.68 6.46
CA GLU A 54 5.81 2.02 6.41
C GLU A 54 5.62 0.57 5.96
N VAL A 55 6.48 0.15 5.07
CA VAL A 55 6.45 -1.20 4.51
C VAL A 55 7.83 -1.84 4.58
N ALA A 56 7.86 -3.15 4.56
CA ALA A 56 9.07 -3.93 4.40
C ALA A 56 9.00 -4.75 3.13
N PHE A 57 10.17 -5.00 2.54
CA PHE A 57 10.33 -5.93 1.44
C PHE A 57 11.43 -6.91 1.79
N GLU A 58 11.24 -8.16 1.40
CA GLU A 58 12.32 -9.15 1.41
C GLU A 58 12.77 -9.37 -0.03
N ALA A 59 13.86 -8.70 -0.40
CA ALA A 59 14.40 -8.74 -1.74
C ALA A 59 15.23 -10.00 -1.93
N ARG A 60 14.64 -11.01 -2.57
CA ARG A 60 15.28 -12.31 -2.78
C ARG A 60 16.32 -12.24 -3.88
N ALA A 61 17.54 -12.68 -3.57
CA ALA A 61 18.65 -12.72 -4.52
C ALA A 61 18.38 -13.60 -5.74
N GLU A 62 17.55 -14.63 -5.61
CA GLU A 62 17.24 -15.58 -6.68
C GLU A 62 16.38 -14.96 -7.79
N VAL A 63 15.70 -13.83 -7.51
CA VAL A 63 14.68 -13.28 -8.42
C VAL A 63 15.02 -11.87 -8.89
N LEU A 64 15.59 -11.01 -8.03
CA LEU A 64 15.58 -9.56 -8.24
C LEU A 64 16.92 -8.96 -8.68
N LEU A 65 17.96 -9.76 -8.87
CA LEU A 65 19.29 -9.23 -9.12
C LEU A 65 19.56 -8.90 -10.58
N ASN A 66 20.33 -7.84 -10.78
CA ASN A 66 20.99 -7.51 -12.04
C ASN A 66 22.35 -8.25 -12.16
N PRO A 67 23.08 -8.13 -13.30
CA PRO A 67 24.37 -8.80 -13.46
C PRO A 67 25.43 -8.43 -12.42
N MET A 68 25.31 -7.28 -11.78
CA MET A 68 26.22 -6.83 -10.72
C MET A 68 25.81 -7.33 -9.32
N LYS A 69 24.85 -8.25 -9.24
CA LYS A 69 24.33 -8.80 -7.99
C LYS A 69 23.70 -7.75 -7.07
N GLN A 70 23.12 -6.73 -7.68
CA GLN A 70 22.34 -5.69 -7.01
C GLN A 70 20.89 -5.83 -7.44
N ILE A 71 19.95 -5.30 -6.63
CA ILE A 71 18.55 -5.29 -7.03
C ILE A 71 18.40 -4.47 -8.31
N GLN A 72 17.79 -5.06 -9.32
CA GLN A 72 17.51 -4.35 -10.56
C GLN A 72 16.64 -3.12 -10.29
N GLY A 73 16.99 -1.99 -10.94
CA GLY A 73 16.29 -0.73 -10.73
C GLY A 73 14.78 -0.80 -10.97
N GLY A 74 14.35 -1.62 -11.92
CA GLY A 74 12.92 -1.85 -12.16
C GLY A 74 12.19 -2.47 -10.97
N TYR A 75 12.83 -3.34 -10.21
CA TYR A 75 12.24 -3.90 -8.99
C TYR A 75 12.23 -2.88 -7.85
N LEU A 76 13.23 -2.02 -7.74
CA LEU A 76 13.19 -0.90 -6.80
C LEU A 76 12.04 0.05 -7.15
N CYS A 77 11.81 0.33 -8.44
CA CYS A 77 10.64 1.09 -8.88
C CYS A 77 9.33 0.40 -8.50
N ALA A 78 9.24 -0.91 -8.67
CA ALA A 78 8.06 -1.67 -8.27
C ALA A 78 7.81 -1.58 -6.76
N MET A 79 8.85 -1.64 -5.94
CA MET A 79 8.75 -1.45 -4.50
C MET A 79 8.26 -0.05 -4.13
N LEU A 80 8.78 0.98 -4.81
CA LEU A 80 8.32 2.36 -4.60
C LEU A 80 6.87 2.54 -5.04
N ASP A 81 6.46 1.93 -6.14
CA ASP A 81 5.08 1.93 -6.62
C ASP A 81 4.14 1.28 -5.60
N GLU A 82 4.54 0.16 -5.02
CA GLU A 82 3.80 -0.50 -3.94
C GLU A 82 3.61 0.43 -2.74
N CYS A 83 4.67 1.11 -2.29
CA CYS A 83 4.59 2.09 -1.20
C CYS A 83 3.57 3.19 -1.49
N MET A 84 3.60 3.75 -2.69
CA MET A 84 2.68 4.81 -3.10
C MET A 84 1.24 4.33 -3.19
N SER A 85 1.03 3.15 -3.77
CA SER A 85 -0.30 2.57 -3.93
C SER A 85 -0.96 2.28 -2.59
N VAL A 86 -0.22 1.68 -1.67
CA VAL A 86 -0.74 1.38 -0.32
C VAL A 86 -1.00 2.66 0.46
N ALA A 87 -0.14 3.69 0.33
CA ALA A 87 -0.39 4.99 0.95
C ALA A 87 -1.69 5.63 0.44
N CYS A 88 -1.97 5.53 -0.86
CA CYS A 88 -3.24 6.01 -1.43
C CYS A 88 -4.44 5.24 -0.89
N MET A 89 -4.35 3.91 -0.79
CA MET A 89 -5.42 3.10 -0.21
C MET A 89 -5.71 3.52 1.23
N VAL A 90 -4.67 3.69 2.04
CA VAL A 90 -4.79 4.11 3.43
C VAL A 90 -5.39 5.52 3.54
N ALA A 91 -4.89 6.47 2.75
CA ALA A 91 -5.40 7.84 2.74
C ALA A 91 -6.88 7.93 2.37
N SER A 92 -7.38 6.98 1.58
CA SER A 92 -8.81 6.89 1.21
C SER A 92 -9.67 6.13 2.24
N GLY A 93 -9.09 5.68 3.34
CA GLY A 93 -9.79 4.79 4.29
C GLY A 93 -10.12 3.43 3.70
N MET A 94 -9.31 2.94 2.78
CA MET A 94 -9.48 1.65 2.06
C MET A 94 -10.66 1.63 1.09
N THR A 95 -11.10 2.79 0.61
CA THR A 95 -12.23 2.89 -0.33
C THR A 95 -11.80 2.99 -1.79
N HIS A 96 -10.55 3.35 -2.06
CA HIS A 96 -10.04 3.57 -3.41
C HIS A 96 -8.69 2.88 -3.62
N VAL A 97 -8.46 2.48 -4.86
CA VAL A 97 -7.13 2.11 -5.36
C VAL A 97 -6.71 3.16 -6.39
N ALA A 98 -5.42 3.42 -6.48
CA ALA A 98 -4.87 4.42 -7.38
C ALA A 98 -3.91 3.75 -8.38
N PRO A 99 -4.37 3.43 -9.59
CA PRO A 99 -3.47 2.95 -10.64
C PRO A 99 -2.42 4.02 -10.96
N THR A 100 -1.19 3.59 -11.16
CA THR A 100 -0.08 4.48 -11.46
C THR A 100 -0.25 5.12 -12.83
N VAL A 101 -0.23 6.44 -12.87
CA VAL A 101 -0.31 7.21 -14.12
C VAL A 101 1.08 7.64 -14.59
N GLU A 102 1.88 8.12 -13.67
CA GLU A 102 3.25 8.56 -13.91
C GLU A 102 4.09 8.28 -12.68
N MET A 103 5.34 7.94 -12.88
CA MET A 103 6.28 7.69 -11.81
C MET A 103 7.64 8.28 -12.16
N LYS A 104 8.22 9.04 -11.23
CA LYS A 104 9.58 9.54 -11.31
C LYS A 104 10.40 8.95 -10.17
N THR A 105 11.55 8.40 -10.51
CA THR A 105 12.41 7.75 -9.53
C THR A 105 13.83 8.29 -9.63
N SER A 106 14.42 8.56 -8.47
CA SER A 106 15.84 8.87 -8.35
C SER A 106 16.52 7.80 -7.52
N PHE A 107 17.65 7.30 -8.02
CA PHE A 107 18.44 6.29 -7.35
C PHE A 107 19.70 6.93 -6.76
N PHE A 108 19.78 7.01 -5.44
CA PHE A 108 20.92 7.60 -4.76
C PHE A 108 21.94 6.56 -4.29
N ARG A 109 21.51 5.32 -4.14
CA ARG A 109 22.33 4.19 -3.75
C ARG A 109 21.86 2.93 -4.43
N ARG A 110 22.78 1.97 -4.60
CA ARG A 110 22.42 0.62 -5.05
C ARG A 110 21.56 -0.07 -4.00
N GLY A 111 20.56 -0.79 -4.45
CA GLY A 111 19.78 -1.69 -3.61
C GLY A 111 20.49 -3.04 -3.51
N MET A 112 20.60 -3.55 -2.29
CA MET A 112 21.16 -4.89 -2.05
C MET A 112 20.04 -5.85 -1.65
N PRO A 113 20.19 -7.17 -1.96
CA PRO A 113 19.20 -8.16 -1.55
C PRO A 113 19.11 -8.24 -0.02
N GLY A 114 17.97 -8.74 0.47
CA GLY A 114 17.66 -8.84 1.88
C GLY A 114 16.53 -7.91 2.29
N ALA A 115 16.53 -7.51 3.55
CA ALA A 115 15.48 -6.68 4.10
C ALA A 115 15.63 -5.21 3.68
N LEU A 116 14.56 -4.66 3.10
CA LEU A 116 14.44 -3.25 2.74
C LEU A 116 13.23 -2.64 3.43
N ARG A 117 13.28 -1.36 3.69
CA ARG A 117 12.14 -0.59 4.20
C ARG A 117 11.77 0.51 3.24
N GLY A 118 10.48 0.73 3.09
CA GLY A 118 9.93 1.81 2.29
C GLY A 118 8.92 2.62 3.08
N VAL A 119 8.79 3.89 2.71
CA VAL A 119 7.77 4.79 3.24
C VAL A 119 7.00 5.35 2.06
N GLY A 120 5.68 5.22 2.11
CA GLY A 120 4.78 5.89 1.17
C GLY A 120 4.02 7.00 1.87
N ARG A 121 3.81 8.11 1.20
CA ARG A 121 3.01 9.22 1.72
C ARG A 121 2.26 9.92 0.61
N VAL A 122 0.98 10.20 0.84
CA VAL A 122 0.18 11.01 -0.07
C VAL A 122 0.45 12.49 0.23
N VAL A 123 0.95 13.19 -0.77
CA VAL A 123 1.26 14.63 -0.67
C VAL A 123 0.02 15.46 -0.95
N LYS A 124 -0.77 15.07 -1.94
CA LYS A 124 -1.99 15.75 -2.34
C LYS A 124 -3.03 14.73 -2.76
N TRP A 125 -4.22 14.85 -2.21
CA TRP A 125 -5.42 14.14 -2.63
C TRP A 125 -6.33 15.09 -3.38
N GLY A 126 -6.77 14.68 -4.54
CA GLY A 126 -7.66 15.55 -5.29
C GLY A 126 -7.98 15.07 -6.69
#